data_b9a5c2d2e7689e0e51ed9ee652c5f5fc
#
_entry.id   b9a5c2d2e7689e0e51ed9ee652c5f5fc
#
_cell.length_a   1.000
_cell.length_b   1.000
_cell.length_c   1.000
_cell.angle_alpha   90.00
_cell.angle_beta   90.00
_cell.angle_gamma   90.00
#
_symmetry.space_group_name_H-M   'P 1'
#
loop_
_entity.id
_entity.type
_entity.pdbx_description
1 polymer ?
#
loop_
_entity_poly.entity_id
_entity_poly.type
_entity_poly.pdbx_seq_one_letter_code
_entity_poly.pdbx_strand_id
1 'polypeptide(L)'
;INLDYGFTLVNKETWGNIYKPSETTIPLLNIDPVDLRNSPDYTLLYGVKVKDCMVRIHYEDNRRKGRSWDIELKDNMFIMFPSTNMYYLTNNQKNSLNFVQTITYEYI
;
A
#
# COMPACT_ATOMS: atom_id res chain seq x y z
N ILE A 1 16.66 -2.61 -1.23
CA ILE A 1 16.26 -3.42 -2.39
C ILE A 1 16.91 -2.89 -3.65
N ASN A 2 17.64 -3.76 -4.33
CA ASN A 2 18.21 -3.44 -5.63
C ASN A 2 17.23 -3.87 -6.72
N LEU A 3 16.95 -2.98 -7.64
CA LEU A 3 16.13 -3.26 -8.81
C LEU A 3 17.01 -3.42 -10.04
N ASP A 4 16.57 -4.26 -10.99
CA ASP A 4 17.32 -4.56 -12.22
C ASP A 4 17.53 -3.35 -13.13
N TYR A 5 16.91 -2.23 -12.82
CA TYR A 5 17.04 -0.98 -13.57
C TYR A 5 18.16 -0.06 -13.09
N GLY A 6 19.01 -0.52 -12.20
CA GLY A 6 20.19 0.21 -11.77
C GLY A 6 19.96 1.24 -10.67
N PHE A 7 18.84 1.19 -9.95
CA PHE A 7 18.65 2.02 -8.77
C PHE A 7 18.39 1.17 -7.53
N THR A 8 18.67 1.74 -6.38
CA THR A 8 18.51 1.08 -5.09
C THR A 8 17.45 1.78 -4.25
N LEU A 9 16.56 0.99 -3.66
CA LEU A 9 15.58 1.46 -2.70
C LEU A 9 16.04 1.10 -1.29
N VAL A 10 15.95 2.05 -0.37
CA VAL A 10 16.20 1.81 1.05
C VAL A 10 14.91 1.96 1.83
N ASN A 11 14.80 1.16 2.89
CA ASN A 11 13.66 1.20 3.80
C ASN A 11 13.65 2.54 4.54
N LYS A 12 12.53 3.25 4.50
CA LYS A 12 12.35 4.52 5.20
C LYS A 12 11.62 4.32 6.52
N GLU A 13 10.46 3.70 6.48
CA GLU A 13 9.63 3.41 7.65
C GLU A 13 8.94 2.07 7.49
N THR A 14 8.59 1.45 8.63
CA THR A 14 7.79 0.23 8.64
C THR A 14 6.87 0.24 9.84
N TRP A 15 5.63 -0.19 9.66
CA TRP A 15 4.65 -0.30 10.75
C TRP A 15 3.62 -1.39 10.46
N GLY A 16 3.00 -1.90 11.53
CA GLY A 16 1.93 -2.87 11.43
C GLY A 16 0.56 -2.20 11.55
N ASN A 17 -0.40 -2.70 10.80
CA ASN A 17 -1.78 -2.28 10.85
C ASN A 17 -2.70 -3.46 11.10
N ILE A 18 -3.75 -3.21 11.89
CA ILE A 18 -4.80 -4.18 12.18
C ILE A 18 -6.10 -3.64 11.60
N TYR A 19 -6.75 -4.43 10.75
CA TYR A 19 -8.03 -4.06 10.14
C TYR A 19 -9.14 -4.92 10.71
N LYS A 20 -10.16 -4.27 11.25
CA LYS A 20 -11.28 -4.92 11.92
C LYS A 20 -12.19 -5.64 10.92
N PRO A 21 -12.99 -6.60 11.38
CA PRO A 21 -13.98 -7.26 10.50
C PRO A 21 -14.89 -6.25 9.81
N SER A 22 -15.12 -6.46 8.53
CA SER A 22 -15.97 -5.61 7.68
C SER A 22 -15.51 -4.16 7.57
N GLU A 23 -14.27 -3.85 7.97
CA GLU A 23 -13.73 -2.49 7.88
C GLU A 23 -13.25 -2.18 6.47
N THR A 24 -13.62 -0.99 5.99
CA THR A 24 -12.99 -0.37 4.83
C THR A 24 -12.33 0.91 5.28
N THR A 25 -11.06 1.07 4.97
CA THR A 25 -10.32 2.28 5.36
C THR A 25 -10.80 3.49 4.57
N ILE A 26 -10.56 4.68 5.12
CA ILE A 26 -10.59 5.91 4.32
C ILE A 26 -9.43 5.88 3.31
N PRO A 27 -9.43 6.77 2.31
CA PRO A 27 -8.30 6.84 1.39
C PRO A 27 -6.99 7.05 2.16
N LEU A 28 -6.00 6.20 1.88
CA LEU A 28 -4.69 6.25 2.51
C LEU A 28 -3.66 6.80 1.52
N LEU A 29 -2.78 7.65 2.00
CA LEU A 29 -1.73 8.25 1.20
C LEU A 29 -0.48 8.39 2.04
N ASN A 30 0.65 7.86 1.56
CA ASN A 30 1.90 7.84 2.32
C ASN A 30 2.87 8.95 1.92
N ILE A 31 2.38 10.02 1.33
CA ILE A 31 3.16 11.23 1.04
C ILE A 31 2.58 12.42 1.79
N ASP A 32 3.42 13.39 2.09
CA ASP A 32 3.00 14.70 2.55
C ASP A 32 3.01 15.65 1.35
N PRO A 33 1.85 16.15 0.88
CA PRO A 33 1.81 17.05 -0.28
C PRO A 33 2.58 18.36 -0.06
N VAL A 34 2.79 18.75 1.20
CA VAL A 34 3.54 19.97 1.54
C VAL A 34 5.05 19.71 1.56
N ASP A 35 5.47 18.47 1.82
CA ASP A 35 6.88 18.09 1.93
C ASP A 35 7.18 16.83 1.10
N LEU A 36 7.09 16.96 -0.22
CA LEU A 36 7.36 15.84 -1.12
C LEU A 36 8.80 15.36 -1.07
N ARG A 37 9.74 16.24 -0.71
CA ARG A 37 11.17 15.92 -0.66
C ARG A 37 11.49 14.87 0.41
N ASN A 38 10.75 14.87 1.52
CA ASN A 38 10.92 13.95 2.63
C ASN A 38 9.88 12.82 2.63
N SER A 39 9.01 12.76 1.62
CA SER A 39 8.03 11.71 1.48
C SER A 39 8.64 10.47 0.82
N PRO A 40 8.15 9.26 1.12
CA PRO A 40 8.66 8.04 0.51
C PRO A 40 8.31 7.97 -0.98
N ASP A 41 9.10 7.24 -1.74
CA ASP A 41 8.90 7.03 -3.18
C ASP A 41 7.99 5.83 -3.46
N TYR A 42 8.13 4.76 -2.67
CA TYR A 42 7.34 3.55 -2.84
C TYR A 42 6.76 3.07 -1.53
N THR A 43 5.57 2.48 -1.64
CA THR A 43 4.87 1.83 -0.53
C THR A 43 4.73 0.35 -0.84
N LEU A 44 5.04 -0.49 0.15
CA LEU A 44 4.86 -1.93 0.08
C LEU A 44 3.89 -2.35 1.18
N LEU A 45 2.89 -3.14 0.81
CA LEU A 45 1.96 -3.78 1.74
C LEU A 45 2.27 -5.27 1.78
N TYR A 46 2.51 -5.78 2.97
CA TYR A 46 2.82 -7.20 3.18
C TYR A 46 1.72 -7.86 4.02
N GLY A 47 1.14 -8.93 3.50
CA GLY A 47 0.15 -9.73 4.23
C GLY A 47 0.81 -10.60 5.27
N VAL A 48 0.69 -10.23 6.54
CA VAL A 48 1.23 -11.02 7.66
C VAL A 48 0.28 -12.17 7.98
N LYS A 49 -0.98 -11.83 8.22
CA LYS A 49 -2.06 -12.80 8.42
C LYS A 49 -3.34 -12.17 7.90
N VAL A 50 -3.70 -12.50 6.68
CA VAL A 50 -4.83 -11.88 5.99
C VAL A 50 -5.69 -12.92 5.31
N LYS A 51 -6.98 -12.65 5.26
CA LYS A 51 -7.96 -13.43 4.51
C LYS A 51 -9.06 -12.49 4.06
N ASP A 52 -9.52 -12.67 2.82
CA ASP A 52 -10.55 -11.82 2.23
C ASP A 52 -10.21 -10.33 2.36
N CYS A 53 -8.92 -10.01 2.19
CA CYS A 53 -8.40 -8.64 2.25
C CYS A 53 -8.22 -8.11 0.84
N MET A 54 -8.99 -7.08 0.51
CA MET A 54 -8.92 -6.44 -0.80
C MET A 54 -8.20 -5.11 -0.70
N VAL A 55 -7.25 -4.89 -1.59
CA VAL A 55 -6.53 -3.63 -1.73
C VAL A 55 -6.97 -2.97 -3.03
N ARG A 56 -7.48 -1.75 -2.95
CA ARG A 56 -7.81 -0.95 -4.11
C ARG A 56 -6.81 0.19 -4.23
N ILE A 57 -6.08 0.23 -5.33
CA ILE A 57 -5.07 1.25 -5.61
C ILE A 57 -5.61 2.18 -6.68
N HIS A 58 -5.67 3.48 -6.37
CA HIS A 58 -6.10 4.50 -7.32
C HIS A 58 -4.91 5.06 -8.07
N TYR A 59 -5.08 5.23 -9.37
CA TYR A 59 -4.10 5.90 -10.22
C TYR A 59 -4.80 6.80 -11.23
N GLU A 60 -4.12 7.83 -11.67
CA GLU A 60 -4.60 8.71 -12.74
C GLU A 60 -3.94 8.29 -14.05
N ASP A 61 -4.74 8.16 -15.11
CA ASP A 61 -4.19 8.03 -16.44
C ASP A 61 -4.27 9.39 -17.16
N ASN A 62 -3.58 9.51 -18.30
CA ASN A 62 -3.52 10.74 -19.07
C ASN A 62 -4.85 11.13 -19.74
N ARG A 63 -5.91 10.38 -19.51
CA ARG A 63 -7.24 10.59 -20.09
C ARG A 63 -8.20 11.31 -19.15
N ARG A 64 -7.71 11.86 -18.05
CA ARG A 64 -8.51 12.56 -17.03
C ARG A 64 -9.57 11.69 -16.34
N LYS A 65 -9.39 10.38 -16.34
CA LYS A 65 -10.24 9.46 -15.61
C LYS A 65 -9.45 8.80 -14.49
N GLY A 66 -9.97 8.91 -13.28
CA GLY A 66 -9.46 8.11 -12.18
C GLY A 66 -9.71 6.64 -12.46
N ARG A 67 -8.71 5.80 -12.26
CA ARG A 67 -8.80 4.35 -12.38
C ARG A 67 -8.32 3.69 -11.11
N SER A 68 -8.71 2.45 -10.92
CA SER A 68 -8.27 1.67 -9.78
C SER A 68 -7.99 0.23 -10.16
N TRP A 69 -7.09 -0.39 -9.41
CA TRP A 69 -6.85 -1.83 -9.43
C TRP A 69 -7.32 -2.41 -8.12
N ASP A 70 -8.03 -3.53 -8.19
CA ASP A 70 -8.42 -4.32 -7.04
C ASP A 70 -7.55 -5.57 -6.99
N ILE A 71 -6.81 -5.73 -5.90
CA ILE A 71 -5.89 -6.84 -5.70
C ILE A 71 -6.21 -7.51 -4.37
N GLU A 72 -6.39 -8.83 -4.37
CA GLU A 72 -6.53 -9.58 -3.13
C GLU A 72 -5.17 -9.79 -2.50
N LEU A 73 -4.99 -9.28 -1.28
CA LEU A 73 -3.76 -9.49 -0.52
C LEU A 73 -3.87 -10.81 0.26
N LYS A 74 -2.87 -11.66 0.13
CA LYS A 74 -2.79 -12.98 0.77
C LYS A 74 -1.62 -13.05 1.72
N ASP A 75 -1.62 -14.08 2.57
CA ASP A 75 -0.51 -14.35 3.48
C ASP A 75 0.80 -14.49 2.70
N ASN A 76 1.84 -13.87 3.21
CA ASN A 76 3.19 -13.87 2.62
C ASN A 76 3.27 -13.25 1.22
N MET A 77 2.23 -12.55 0.80
CA MET A 77 2.20 -11.80 -0.45
C MET A 77 2.51 -10.34 -0.17
N PHE A 78 3.19 -9.68 -1.09
CA PHE A 78 3.37 -8.24 -1.01
C PHE A 78 2.88 -7.56 -2.29
N ILE A 79 2.47 -6.31 -2.12
CA ILE A 79 2.08 -5.40 -3.20
C ILE A 79 2.92 -4.15 -3.04
N MET A 80 3.61 -3.72 -4.09
CA MET A 80 4.40 -2.50 -4.08
C MET A 80 3.91 -1.54 -5.16
N PHE A 81 3.76 -0.27 -4.80
CA PHE A 81 3.26 0.75 -5.70
C PHE A 81 3.87 2.12 -5.35
N PRO A 82 3.89 3.07 -6.29
CA PRO A 82 4.35 4.43 -6.00
C PRO A 82 3.55 5.07 -4.86
N SER A 83 4.22 5.73 -3.94
CA SER A 83 3.56 6.35 -2.77
C SER A 83 2.64 7.51 -3.12
N THR A 84 2.70 8.01 -4.35
CA THR A 84 1.78 9.02 -4.86
C THR A 84 0.37 8.47 -5.11
N ASN A 85 0.19 7.15 -5.14
CA ASN A 85 -1.10 6.53 -5.34
C ASN A 85 -1.85 6.38 -4.02
N MET A 86 -3.10 6.84 -3.97
CA MET A 86 -4.00 6.54 -2.85
C MET A 86 -4.45 5.10 -2.92
N TYR A 87 -4.75 4.53 -1.77
CA TYR A 87 -5.22 3.16 -1.69
C TYR A 87 -6.21 2.96 -0.56
N TYR A 88 -7.00 1.89 -0.66
CA TYR A 88 -7.93 1.45 0.38
C TYR A 88 -7.67 0.00 0.70
N LEU A 89 -7.90 -0.38 1.95
CA LEU A 89 -7.95 -1.79 2.34
C LEU A 89 -9.35 -2.10 2.86
N THR A 90 -9.88 -3.26 2.45
CA THR A 90 -11.17 -3.76 2.92
C THR A 90 -10.97 -5.16 3.51
N ASN A 91 -11.38 -5.33 4.76
CA ASN A 91 -11.46 -6.63 5.39
C ASN A 91 -12.87 -7.18 5.20
N ASN A 92 -13.03 -8.14 4.31
CA ASN A 92 -14.32 -8.74 4.00
C ASN A 92 -14.70 -9.90 4.94
N GLN A 93 -13.87 -10.19 5.93
CA GLN A 93 -14.20 -11.17 6.96
C GLN A 93 -15.26 -10.62 7.91
N LYS A 94 -16.15 -11.50 8.39
CA LYS A 94 -17.22 -11.10 9.30
C LYS A 94 -16.77 -11.11 10.77
N ASN A 95 -15.82 -11.96 11.13
CA ASN A 95 -15.47 -12.23 12.53
C ASN A 95 -13.98 -12.23 12.82
N SER A 96 -13.13 -11.85 11.88
CA SER A 96 -11.68 -11.96 12.05
C SER A 96 -10.96 -10.70 11.64
N LEU A 97 -9.79 -10.48 12.22
CA LEU A 97 -8.91 -9.36 11.93
C LEU A 97 -7.94 -9.68 10.79
N ASN A 98 -7.54 -8.67 10.05
CA ASN A 98 -6.43 -8.74 9.11
C ASN A 98 -5.23 -7.98 9.66
N PHE A 99 -4.04 -8.57 9.52
CA PHE A 99 -2.78 -7.98 9.93
C PHE A 99 -1.93 -7.71 8.69
N VAL A 100 -1.63 -6.44 8.46
CA VAL A 100 -0.87 -5.99 7.29
C VAL A 100 0.31 -5.16 7.78
N GLN A 101 1.49 -5.43 7.26
CA GLN A 101 2.67 -4.60 7.49
C GLN A 101 2.84 -3.64 6.32
N THR A 102 3.02 -2.37 6.64
CA THR A 102 3.31 -1.33 5.64
C THR A 102 4.77 -0.94 5.73
N ILE A 103 5.45 -0.92 4.60
CA ILE A 103 6.86 -0.55 4.51
C ILE A 103 6.99 0.51 3.44
N THR A 104 7.70 1.59 3.75
CA THR A 104 7.97 2.64 2.77
C THR A 104 9.44 2.66 2.40
N TYR A 105 9.72 2.99 1.16
CA TYR A 105 11.06 3.02 0.58
C TYR A 105 11.33 4.36 -0.07
N GLU A 106 12.61 4.72 -0.13
CA GLU A 106 13.08 5.87 -0.88
C GLU A 106 14.28 5.51 -1.77
N TYR A 107 14.50 6.29 -2.82
CA TYR A 107 15.69 6.15 -3.65
C TYR A 107 16.93 6.62 -2.89
N ILE A 108 18.01 5.94 -3.12
CA ILE A 108 19.32 6.41 -2.66
C ILE A 108 19.82 7.50 -3.62
#